data_6106f2ea96176f3f2579bf8acb1474a8
#
_entry.id   6106f2ea96176f3f2579bf8acb1474a8
#
_cell.length_a   1.000
_cell.length_b   1.000
_cell.length_c   1.000
_cell.angle_alpha   90.00
_cell.angle_beta   90.00
_cell.angle_gamma   90.00
#
_symmetry.space_group_name_H-M   'P 1'
#
loop_
_entity.id
_entity.type
_entity.pdbx_description
1 polymer ?
#
loop_
_entity_poly.entity_id
_entity_poly.type
_entity_poly.pdbx_seq_one_letter_code
_entity_poly.pdbx_strand_id
1 'polypeptide(L)'
;LAVTPEGKGGTIVSIPVGSMADVAKTEQPRRIADSYTTGGLQALKTDVENLMNITVDFADDVTATEFATVLTDVGTQPVVLQQPVTDTGVDGVPIVVLESGSSTATPELLAAGLASSQTGTPESARLPQVRALWSSIARAGVATPTEEVGGTTSSVLPLDASVFTSTTAFMQALLLGEIDVWQFSSTLFTDPVRNPNQVDLYGLDGGEVLMVMASVVPSALTVTSSNVAVMVDIPFASAVVAKEVVTRLAFLGANVVLIRQSPDLAAERTTVYYNDSIAKTEAESYPTLLGPLEFTESKDVISGVNLRIVLGNDFVAFLGQGSGTSTSTTSTTEPK
;
A
#
# COMPACT_ATOMS: atom_id res chain seq x y z
N LEU A 1 5.20 -1.57 8.43
CA LEU A 1 6.53 -1.01 8.18
C LEU A 1 7.29 -1.94 7.22
N ALA A 2 7.96 -1.39 6.23
CA ALA A 2 8.83 -2.13 5.32
C ALA A 2 10.21 -1.47 5.28
N VAL A 3 11.26 -2.26 5.43
CA VAL A 3 12.67 -1.79 5.35
C VAL A 3 13.23 -2.17 3.99
N THR A 4 14.05 -1.31 3.40
CA THR A 4 14.72 -1.63 2.13
C THR A 4 15.65 -2.83 2.27
N PRO A 5 15.95 -3.56 1.18
CA PRO A 5 16.90 -4.69 1.22
C PRO A 5 18.27 -4.33 1.76
N GLU A 6 18.68 -3.07 1.66
CA GLU A 6 19.94 -2.55 2.20
C GLU A 6 19.88 -2.31 3.72
N GLY A 7 18.70 -2.44 4.34
CA GLY A 7 18.50 -2.23 5.77
C GLY A 7 18.58 -0.77 6.19
N LYS A 8 18.33 0.16 5.29
CA LYS A 8 18.41 1.59 5.53
C LYS A 8 17.24 2.31 4.87
N GLY A 9 16.38 2.92 5.69
CA GLY A 9 15.16 3.55 5.18
C GLY A 9 14.09 2.55 4.80
N GLY A 10 13.02 3.04 4.18
CA GLY A 10 11.93 2.20 3.74
C GLY A 10 10.59 2.91 3.69
N THR A 11 9.51 2.17 3.96
CA THR A 11 8.14 2.71 3.86
C THR A 11 7.33 2.41 5.10
N ILE A 12 6.65 3.43 5.60
CA ILE A 12 5.59 3.31 6.61
C ILE A 12 4.26 3.26 5.87
N VAL A 13 3.54 2.15 6.00
CA VAL A 13 2.19 2.01 5.44
C VAL A 13 1.19 2.08 6.59
N SER A 14 0.38 3.13 6.61
CA SER A 14 -0.66 3.33 7.62
C SER A 14 -1.96 2.69 7.16
N ILE A 15 -2.44 1.70 7.92
CA ILE A 15 -3.69 0.98 7.67
C ILE A 15 -4.72 1.47 8.69
N PRO A 16 -5.86 2.03 8.25
CA PRO A 16 -6.93 2.41 9.16
C PRO A 16 -7.44 1.21 9.96
N VAL A 17 -7.61 1.36 11.28
CA VAL A 17 -8.08 0.28 12.17
C VAL A 17 -9.52 -0.17 11.84
N GLY A 18 -10.32 0.73 11.25
CA GLY A 18 -11.66 0.47 10.73
C GLY A 18 -11.68 -0.19 9.35
N SER A 19 -10.53 -0.49 8.74
CA SER A 19 -10.49 -1.21 7.47
C SER A 19 -11.20 -2.53 7.57
N MET A 20 -12.01 -2.84 6.56
CA MET A 20 -12.76 -4.09 6.49
C MET A 20 -11.80 -5.25 6.24
N ALA A 21 -11.81 -6.23 7.14
CA ALA A 21 -11.05 -7.46 6.94
C ALA A 21 -11.54 -8.19 5.68
N ASP A 22 -10.63 -8.86 4.98
CA ASP A 22 -10.99 -9.71 3.85
C ASP A 22 -11.68 -10.98 4.37
N VAL A 23 -13.01 -10.93 4.38
CA VAL A 23 -13.87 -12.04 4.81
C VAL A 23 -14.73 -12.52 3.64
N ALA A 24 -15.12 -13.78 3.66
CA ALA A 24 -16.02 -14.34 2.65
C ALA A 24 -17.30 -13.49 2.53
N LYS A 25 -17.83 -13.31 1.33
CA LYS A 25 -19.04 -12.50 1.07
C LYS A 25 -20.27 -12.97 1.87
N THR A 26 -20.25 -14.21 2.36
CA THR A 26 -21.28 -14.80 3.20
C THR A 26 -21.14 -14.46 4.68
N GLU A 27 -19.98 -13.93 5.08
CA GLU A 27 -19.72 -13.52 6.46
C GLU A 27 -20.08 -12.04 6.65
N GLN A 28 -20.36 -11.68 7.90
CA GLN A 28 -20.54 -10.28 8.25
C GLN A 28 -19.20 -9.55 8.21
N PRO A 29 -19.13 -8.38 7.56
CA PRO A 29 -17.90 -7.60 7.54
C PRO A 29 -17.55 -7.14 8.96
N ARG A 30 -16.26 -7.18 9.27
CA ARG A 30 -15.68 -6.74 10.54
C ARG A 30 -14.48 -5.86 10.31
N ARG A 31 -14.14 -5.05 11.27
CA ARG A 31 -12.90 -4.25 11.22
C ARG A 31 -11.69 -5.13 11.51
N ILE A 32 -10.54 -4.81 10.94
CA ILE A 32 -9.29 -5.49 11.29
C ILE A 32 -8.98 -5.34 12.80
N ALA A 33 -9.32 -4.21 13.42
CA ALA A 33 -9.16 -4.02 14.88
C ALA A 33 -9.95 -5.02 15.71
N ASP A 34 -11.12 -5.47 15.25
CA ASP A 34 -11.95 -6.42 15.97
C ASP A 34 -11.27 -7.81 16.07
N SER A 35 -10.41 -8.14 15.11
CA SER A 35 -9.62 -9.37 15.11
C SER A 35 -8.60 -9.40 16.23
N TYR A 36 -7.98 -8.26 16.53
CA TYR A 36 -7.10 -8.16 17.71
C TYR A 36 -7.85 -8.42 19.00
N THR A 37 -9.05 -7.84 19.16
CA THR A 37 -9.88 -8.03 20.36
C THR A 37 -10.31 -9.48 20.55
N THR A 38 -10.57 -10.22 19.46
CA THR A 38 -11.08 -11.60 19.52
C THR A 38 -10.00 -12.68 19.51
N GLY A 39 -8.88 -12.45 18.84
CA GLY A 39 -7.83 -13.45 18.63
C GLY A 39 -6.40 -12.92 18.81
N GLY A 40 -6.24 -11.71 19.34
CA GLY A 40 -4.94 -11.11 19.62
C GLY A 40 -4.13 -10.75 18.38
N LEU A 41 -2.84 -10.54 18.58
CA LEU A 41 -1.90 -10.11 17.55
C LEU A 41 -1.86 -11.05 16.34
N GLN A 42 -1.95 -12.38 16.58
CA GLN A 42 -1.89 -13.35 15.47
C GLN A 42 -3.11 -13.25 14.54
N ALA A 43 -4.31 -13.02 15.07
CA ALA A 43 -5.51 -12.84 14.28
C ALA A 43 -5.45 -11.52 13.48
N LEU A 44 -4.99 -10.45 14.11
CA LEU A 44 -4.75 -9.17 13.43
C LEU A 44 -3.73 -9.32 12.30
N LYS A 45 -2.59 -9.99 12.58
CA LYS A 45 -1.56 -10.28 11.56
C LYS A 45 -2.17 -10.98 10.36
N THR A 46 -2.95 -12.04 10.58
CA THR A 46 -3.58 -12.80 9.49
C THR A 46 -4.54 -11.95 8.66
N ASP A 47 -5.34 -11.10 9.31
CA ASP A 47 -6.24 -10.21 8.57
C ASP A 47 -5.48 -9.13 7.78
N VAL A 48 -4.39 -8.61 8.31
CA VAL A 48 -3.51 -7.67 7.58
C VAL A 48 -2.87 -8.38 6.39
N GLU A 49 -2.35 -9.59 6.57
CA GLU A 49 -1.76 -10.39 5.49
C GLU A 49 -2.76 -10.63 4.35
N ASN A 50 -4.00 -11.01 4.69
CA ASN A 50 -5.05 -11.23 3.72
C ASN A 50 -5.47 -9.92 3.02
N LEU A 51 -5.67 -8.83 3.79
CA LEU A 51 -6.09 -7.54 3.26
C LEU A 51 -5.05 -6.93 2.32
N MET A 52 -3.76 -7.11 2.64
CA MET A 52 -2.63 -6.55 1.89
C MET A 52 -2.06 -7.52 0.84
N ASN A 53 -2.50 -8.78 0.84
CA ASN A 53 -1.94 -9.86 0.01
C ASN A 53 -0.42 -10.02 0.14
N ILE A 54 0.08 -10.01 1.37
CA ILE A 54 1.49 -10.16 1.70
C ILE A 54 1.69 -11.19 2.81
N THR A 55 2.93 -11.61 3.02
CA THR A 55 3.37 -12.22 4.28
C THR A 55 4.04 -11.17 5.15
N VAL A 56 3.79 -11.24 6.46
CA VAL A 56 4.40 -10.37 7.47
C VAL A 56 5.42 -11.18 8.25
N ASP A 57 6.69 -10.81 8.17
CA ASP A 57 7.78 -11.54 8.82
C ASP A 57 7.78 -11.34 10.33
N PHE A 58 7.46 -10.13 10.79
CA PHE A 58 7.47 -9.76 12.20
C PHE A 58 6.22 -8.96 12.54
N ALA A 59 5.58 -9.28 13.66
CA ALA A 59 4.46 -8.54 14.22
C ALA A 59 4.68 -8.33 15.72
N ASP A 60 4.37 -7.14 16.18
CA ASP A 60 4.51 -6.74 17.58
C ASP A 60 3.36 -5.82 17.98
N ASP A 61 2.96 -5.86 19.22
CA ASP A 61 2.02 -4.94 19.84
C ASP A 61 2.74 -4.13 20.92
N VAL A 62 2.69 -2.83 20.79
CA VAL A 62 3.38 -1.92 21.69
C VAL A 62 2.41 -0.89 22.26
N THR A 63 2.54 -0.61 23.54
CA THR A 63 1.84 0.50 24.18
C THR A 63 2.41 1.83 23.73
N ALA A 64 1.66 2.93 23.90
CA ALA A 64 2.16 4.27 23.61
C ALA A 64 3.48 4.58 24.35
N THR A 65 3.63 4.10 25.60
CA THR A 65 4.84 4.32 26.39
C THR A 65 6.05 3.55 25.81
N GLU A 66 5.84 2.30 25.43
CA GLU A 66 6.88 1.49 24.79
C GLU A 66 7.26 2.07 23.45
N PHE A 67 6.27 2.51 22.65
CA PHE A 67 6.53 3.12 21.36
C PHE A 67 7.27 4.47 21.51
N ALA A 68 6.96 5.26 22.53
CA ALA A 68 7.74 6.48 22.84
C ALA A 68 9.22 6.16 23.07
N THR A 69 9.51 5.03 23.74
CA THR A 69 10.89 4.56 23.92
C THR A 69 11.54 4.18 22.60
N VAL A 70 10.80 3.50 21.71
CA VAL A 70 11.26 3.18 20.35
C VAL A 70 11.57 4.44 19.54
N LEU A 71 10.81 5.50 19.72
CA LEU A 71 10.98 6.78 19.04
C LEU A 71 12.05 7.70 19.67
N THR A 72 12.78 7.27 20.69
CA THR A 72 13.77 8.12 21.37
C THR A 72 14.80 8.73 20.40
N ASP A 73 15.27 7.94 19.44
CA ASP A 73 16.25 8.39 18.44
C ASP A 73 15.65 9.37 17.41
N VAL A 74 14.32 9.42 17.28
CA VAL A 74 13.61 10.41 16.44
C VAL A 74 13.75 11.81 17.03
N GLY A 75 13.79 11.92 18.36
CA GLY A 75 13.83 13.19 19.06
C GLY A 75 12.57 14.03 18.87
N THR A 76 12.66 15.31 19.19
CA THR A 76 11.54 16.25 19.03
C THR A 76 11.41 16.68 17.57
N GLN A 77 10.20 16.50 17.01
CA GLN A 77 9.93 16.77 15.60
C GLN A 77 8.92 17.91 15.39
N PRO A 78 9.05 18.71 14.33
CA PRO A 78 8.03 19.67 13.94
C PRO A 78 6.81 18.91 13.39
N VAL A 79 5.63 19.30 13.85
CA VAL A 79 4.34 18.75 13.42
C VAL A 79 3.43 19.89 12.97
N VAL A 80 2.70 19.69 11.87
CA VAL A 80 1.69 20.62 11.40
C VAL A 80 0.36 19.87 11.31
N LEU A 81 -0.59 20.26 12.14
CA LEU A 81 -1.90 19.65 12.25
C LEU A 81 -3.00 20.61 11.79
N GLN A 82 -3.88 20.17 10.92
CA GLN A 82 -5.05 20.96 10.52
C GLN A 82 -6.13 20.99 11.61
N GLN A 83 -6.23 19.91 12.37
CA GLN A 83 -7.14 19.77 13.51
C GLN A 83 -6.37 19.17 14.69
N PRO A 84 -6.84 19.39 15.94
CA PRO A 84 -6.18 18.81 17.11
C PRO A 84 -6.26 17.29 17.08
N VAL A 85 -5.29 16.65 17.69
CA VAL A 85 -5.34 15.22 18.01
C VAL A 85 -6.00 15.09 19.38
N THR A 86 -7.10 14.36 19.44
CA THR A 86 -7.90 14.17 20.64
C THR A 86 -7.98 12.71 21.04
N ASP A 87 -8.08 12.46 22.33
CA ASP A 87 -8.27 11.14 22.91
C ASP A 87 -9.45 11.14 23.88
N THR A 88 -9.89 9.99 24.32
CA THR A 88 -10.90 9.85 25.36
C THR A 88 -10.23 9.67 26.72
N GLY A 89 -10.42 10.65 27.62
CA GLY A 89 -9.93 10.58 29.00
C GLY A 89 -10.61 9.45 29.80
N VAL A 90 -10.05 9.13 30.95
CA VAL A 90 -10.55 8.06 31.84
C VAL A 90 -11.98 8.28 32.35
N ASP A 91 -12.43 9.54 32.35
CA ASP A 91 -13.80 9.96 32.68
C ASP A 91 -14.74 9.99 31.47
N GLY A 92 -14.26 9.60 30.28
CA GLY A 92 -15.00 9.65 29.02
C GLY A 92 -15.03 11.04 28.38
N VAL A 93 -14.37 12.04 28.97
CA VAL A 93 -14.29 13.40 28.42
C VAL A 93 -13.14 13.49 27.39
N PRO A 94 -13.37 14.14 26.23
CA PRO A 94 -12.30 14.37 25.26
C PRO A 94 -11.16 15.17 25.85
N ILE A 95 -9.93 14.70 25.65
CA ILE A 95 -8.70 15.41 25.99
C ILE A 95 -7.91 15.73 24.72
N VAL A 96 -7.26 16.89 24.69
CA VAL A 96 -6.38 17.27 23.57
C VAL A 96 -4.98 16.76 23.87
N VAL A 97 -4.48 15.89 22.98
CA VAL A 97 -3.11 15.35 23.03
C VAL A 97 -2.14 16.29 22.31
N LEU A 98 -2.53 16.80 21.15
CA LEU A 98 -1.78 17.77 20.37
C LEU A 98 -2.74 18.82 19.79
N GLU A 99 -2.37 20.09 19.93
CA GLU A 99 -3.14 21.19 19.39
C GLU A 99 -3.01 21.29 17.85
N SER A 100 -3.99 21.92 17.20
CA SER A 100 -3.92 22.26 15.78
C SER A 100 -2.88 23.38 15.54
N GLY A 101 -2.39 23.46 14.30
CA GLY A 101 -1.37 24.42 13.88
C GLY A 101 0.01 23.82 13.84
N SER A 102 1.02 24.68 13.84
CA SER A 102 2.44 24.29 13.85
C SER A 102 2.95 24.21 15.28
N SER A 103 3.46 23.04 15.65
CA SER A 103 4.02 22.77 16.98
C SER A 103 5.24 21.85 16.87
N THR A 104 5.85 21.54 18.00
CA THR A 104 6.84 20.47 18.11
C THR A 104 6.30 19.37 19.01
N ALA A 105 6.53 18.12 18.64
CA ALA A 105 6.10 16.97 19.40
C ALA A 105 7.32 16.14 19.85
N THR A 106 7.39 15.80 21.12
CA THR A 106 8.36 14.86 21.67
C THR A 106 8.00 13.43 21.25
N PRO A 107 8.91 12.45 21.43
CA PRO A 107 8.59 11.04 21.21
C PRO A 107 7.31 10.57 21.92
N GLU A 108 7.09 11.03 23.16
CA GLU A 108 5.91 10.69 23.95
C GLU A 108 4.63 11.26 23.33
N LEU A 109 4.67 12.50 22.85
CA LEU A 109 3.53 13.13 22.18
C LEU A 109 3.24 12.52 20.82
N LEU A 110 4.29 12.12 20.07
CA LEU A 110 4.12 11.40 18.80
C LEU A 110 3.46 10.04 19.03
N ALA A 111 3.95 9.28 19.99
CA ALA A 111 3.40 7.96 20.34
C ALA A 111 1.98 8.07 20.88
N ALA A 112 1.72 8.99 21.80
CA ALA A 112 0.39 9.24 22.34
C ALA A 112 -0.60 9.68 21.25
N GLY A 113 -0.16 10.56 20.34
CA GLY A 113 -0.98 11.00 19.21
C GLY A 113 -1.34 9.89 18.24
N LEU A 114 -0.42 8.96 17.95
CA LEU A 114 -0.70 7.79 17.12
C LEU A 114 -1.63 6.79 17.81
N ALA A 115 -1.51 6.62 19.12
CA ALA A 115 -2.36 5.72 19.91
C ALA A 115 -3.73 6.30 20.28
N SER A 116 -3.90 7.63 20.18
CA SER A 116 -5.13 8.32 20.61
C SER A 116 -6.36 7.87 19.83
N SER A 117 -7.50 7.81 20.49
CA SER A 117 -8.80 7.45 19.90
C SER A 117 -9.93 8.12 20.67
N GLN A 118 -10.61 9.07 20.06
CA GLN A 118 -11.76 9.73 20.68
C GLN A 118 -13.04 8.95 20.39
N THR A 119 -13.73 8.52 21.43
CA THR A 119 -15.03 7.86 21.33
C THR A 119 -16.04 8.71 20.56
N GLY A 120 -16.74 8.10 19.61
CA GLY A 120 -17.75 8.77 18.77
C GLY A 120 -17.19 9.58 17.61
N THR A 121 -15.89 9.68 17.48
CA THR A 121 -15.25 10.30 16.30
C THR A 121 -14.93 9.22 15.26
N PRO A 122 -15.41 9.34 14.01
CA PRO A 122 -15.09 8.36 12.98
C PRO A 122 -13.60 8.41 12.64
N GLU A 123 -13.03 7.26 12.32
CA GLU A 123 -11.60 7.16 12.04
C GLU A 123 -11.17 8.02 10.84
N SER A 124 -12.04 8.19 9.85
CA SER A 124 -11.79 9.07 8.70
C SER A 124 -11.40 10.50 9.11
N ALA A 125 -11.90 10.97 10.24
CA ALA A 125 -11.54 12.30 10.77
C ALA A 125 -10.11 12.34 11.36
N ARG A 126 -9.56 11.19 11.76
CA ARG A 126 -8.19 11.06 12.31
C ARG A 126 -7.13 10.83 11.26
N LEU A 127 -7.47 10.27 10.11
CA LEU A 127 -6.48 9.85 9.09
C LEU A 127 -5.48 10.96 8.71
N PRO A 128 -5.90 12.24 8.52
CA PRO A 128 -4.97 13.32 8.22
C PRO A 128 -3.95 13.58 9.34
N GLN A 129 -4.38 13.47 10.61
CA GLN A 129 -3.51 13.65 11.77
C GLN A 129 -2.51 12.50 11.88
N VAL A 130 -2.95 11.26 11.74
CA VAL A 130 -2.10 10.06 11.74
C VAL A 130 -1.04 10.17 10.64
N ARG A 131 -1.42 10.58 9.43
CA ARG A 131 -0.47 10.80 8.34
C ARG A 131 0.54 11.90 8.67
N ALA A 132 0.10 13.01 9.28
CA ALA A 132 0.98 14.10 9.67
C ALA A 132 2.01 13.66 10.72
N LEU A 133 1.60 12.86 11.71
CA LEU A 133 2.49 12.31 12.74
C LEU A 133 3.51 11.34 12.13
N TRP A 134 3.09 10.40 11.29
CA TRP A 134 4.01 9.49 10.60
C TRP A 134 4.98 10.25 9.68
N SER A 135 4.49 11.25 8.95
CA SER A 135 5.35 12.12 8.13
C SER A 135 6.36 12.93 8.95
N SER A 136 6.01 13.23 10.19
CA SER A 136 6.92 13.90 11.13
C SER A 136 8.03 12.97 11.59
N ILE A 137 7.69 11.71 11.91
CA ILE A 137 8.66 10.65 12.25
C ILE A 137 9.57 10.36 11.06
N ALA A 138 8.99 10.23 9.86
CA ALA A 138 9.74 9.93 8.65
C ALA A 138 10.81 10.97 8.32
N ARG A 139 10.57 12.24 8.63
CA ARG A 139 11.58 13.31 8.44
C ARG A 139 12.83 13.14 9.28
N ALA A 140 12.74 12.44 10.41
CA ALA A 140 13.91 12.16 11.24
C ALA A 140 14.90 11.23 10.53
N GLY A 141 14.42 10.32 9.67
CA GLY A 141 15.29 9.44 8.88
C GLY A 141 16.19 10.19 7.90
N VAL A 142 15.74 11.33 7.38
CA VAL A 142 16.55 12.16 6.46
C VAL A 142 17.54 13.06 7.23
N ALA A 143 17.21 13.40 8.47
CA ALA A 143 18.00 14.33 9.29
C ALA A 143 19.22 13.68 9.96
N THR A 144 19.30 12.35 9.98
CA THR A 144 20.43 11.64 10.58
C THR A 144 21.60 11.64 9.58
N PRO A 145 22.68 12.43 9.81
CA PRO A 145 23.84 12.38 8.93
C PRO A 145 24.42 10.97 9.01
N THR A 146 24.46 10.26 7.90
CA THR A 146 25.26 9.06 7.80
C THR A 146 26.72 9.52 7.92
N GLU A 147 27.36 9.34 9.08
CA GLU A 147 28.81 9.44 9.14
C GLU A 147 29.35 8.41 8.15
N GLU A 148 29.89 8.89 7.04
CA GLU A 148 30.71 8.09 6.15
C GLU A 148 31.95 7.66 6.94
N VAL A 149 31.83 6.56 7.66
CA VAL A 149 33.00 5.84 8.17
C VAL A 149 33.74 5.32 6.94
N GLY A 150 34.88 5.98 6.69
CA GLY A 150 35.71 5.79 5.51
C GLY A 150 35.92 4.34 5.12
N GLY A 151 35.57 4.07 3.89
CA GLY A 151 36.20 3.13 2.99
C GLY A 151 36.36 1.69 3.47
N THR A 152 35.31 0.90 3.43
CA THR A 152 35.39 -0.49 3.03
C THR A 152 34.10 -0.81 2.28
N THR A 153 34.20 -1.17 1.01
CA THR A 153 33.11 -1.75 0.23
C THR A 153 32.71 -3.06 0.90
N SER A 154 31.87 -2.96 1.92
CA SER A 154 31.18 -4.10 2.48
C SER A 154 30.15 -4.50 1.44
N SER A 155 30.29 -5.67 0.84
CA SER A 155 29.24 -6.30 0.07
C SER A 155 28.06 -6.48 1.04
N VAL A 156 27.07 -5.60 0.95
CA VAL A 156 25.85 -5.69 1.73
C VAL A 156 25.15 -6.96 1.28
N LEU A 157 25.24 -8.01 2.09
CA LEU A 157 24.40 -9.19 1.91
C LEU A 157 22.95 -8.74 2.07
N PRO A 158 22.02 -9.27 1.26
CA PRO A 158 20.60 -8.99 1.46
C PRO A 158 20.25 -9.26 2.93
N LEU A 159 19.57 -8.32 3.56
CA LEU A 159 19.10 -8.53 4.93
C LEU A 159 18.18 -9.75 4.93
N ASP A 160 18.54 -10.75 5.70
CA ASP A 160 17.64 -11.86 5.98
C ASP A 160 16.52 -11.31 6.88
N ALA A 161 15.27 -11.49 6.46
CA ALA A 161 14.09 -11.03 7.20
C ALA A 161 14.05 -11.55 8.66
N SER A 162 14.75 -12.65 8.95
CA SER A 162 14.94 -13.18 10.30
C SER A 162 15.75 -12.28 11.25
N VAL A 163 16.35 -11.19 10.77
CA VAL A 163 17.24 -10.31 11.56
C VAL A 163 16.45 -9.38 12.49
N PHE A 164 15.20 -9.02 12.15
CA PHE A 164 14.41 -8.11 12.99
C PHE A 164 13.57 -8.87 14.00
N THR A 165 14.01 -8.86 15.25
CA THR A 165 13.32 -9.52 16.37
C THR A 165 12.63 -8.54 17.33
N SER A 166 12.67 -7.24 17.05
CA SER A 166 12.02 -6.21 17.85
C SER A 166 11.64 -4.97 17.04
N THR A 167 10.58 -4.30 17.45
CA THR A 167 10.12 -3.02 16.89
C THR A 167 11.22 -1.96 16.94
N THR A 168 12.04 -1.94 17.99
CA THR A 168 13.17 -1.00 18.11
C THR A 168 14.21 -1.21 17.01
N ALA A 169 14.65 -2.45 16.78
CA ALA A 169 15.64 -2.75 15.74
C ALA A 169 15.09 -2.39 14.35
N PHE A 170 13.80 -2.63 14.13
CA PHE A 170 13.13 -2.31 12.88
C PHE A 170 13.06 -0.79 12.64
N MET A 171 12.67 -0.01 13.65
CA MET A 171 12.62 1.45 13.57
C MET A 171 14.00 2.06 13.40
N GLN A 172 15.02 1.53 14.07
CA GLN A 172 16.41 1.98 13.87
C GLN A 172 16.88 1.78 12.43
N ALA A 173 16.56 0.65 11.81
CA ALA A 173 16.88 0.41 10.40
C ALA A 173 16.14 1.39 9.47
N LEU A 174 14.87 1.68 9.73
CA LEU A 174 14.11 2.71 8.99
C LEU A 174 14.76 4.09 9.10
N LEU A 175 15.18 4.50 10.29
CA LEU A 175 15.76 5.81 10.55
C LEU A 175 17.15 6.01 9.93
N LEU A 176 17.81 4.95 9.47
CA LEU A 176 19.12 5.02 8.80
C LEU A 176 19.03 5.50 7.33
N GLY A 177 17.85 5.77 6.80
CA GLY A 177 17.68 6.22 5.42
C GLY A 177 16.38 7.00 5.21
N GLU A 178 16.06 7.24 3.94
CA GLU A 178 14.83 7.93 3.55
C GLU A 178 13.61 7.05 3.88
N ILE A 179 12.56 7.67 4.41
CA ILE A 179 11.32 6.99 4.80
C ILE A 179 10.16 7.61 4.05
N ASP A 180 9.49 6.78 3.25
CA ASP A 180 8.21 7.12 2.65
C ASP A 180 7.06 6.83 3.59
N VAL A 181 5.99 7.64 3.51
CA VAL A 181 4.75 7.42 4.28
C VAL A 181 3.59 7.26 3.32
N TRP A 182 2.96 6.10 3.37
CA TRP A 182 1.77 5.80 2.58
C TRP A 182 0.55 5.61 3.47
N GLN A 183 -0.58 6.17 3.03
CA GLN A 183 -1.89 5.97 3.64
C GLN A 183 -2.89 5.70 2.52
N PHE A 184 -3.56 4.56 2.59
CA PHE A 184 -4.50 4.14 1.55
C PHE A 184 -5.74 5.02 1.49
N SER A 185 -6.25 5.18 0.27
CA SER A 185 -7.59 5.70 0.04
C SER A 185 -8.62 4.73 0.60
N SER A 186 -9.59 5.25 1.32
CA SER A 186 -10.61 4.43 1.96
C SER A 186 -12.01 5.01 1.74
N THR A 187 -12.98 4.13 1.54
CA THR A 187 -14.38 4.49 1.33
C THR A 187 -15.23 3.91 2.45
N LEU A 188 -16.07 4.73 3.06
CA LEU A 188 -16.99 4.29 4.11
C LEU A 188 -17.95 3.22 3.56
N PHE A 189 -18.04 2.09 4.25
CA PHE A 189 -18.95 0.99 3.90
C PHE A 189 -20.33 1.20 4.49
N THR A 190 -21.29 1.60 3.66
CA THR A 190 -22.64 2.03 4.06
C THR A 190 -23.76 1.03 3.72
N ASP A 191 -23.43 -0.22 3.35
CA ASP A 191 -24.43 -1.25 3.02
C ASP A 191 -25.33 -1.55 4.24
N PRO A 192 -26.64 -1.21 4.21
CA PRO A 192 -27.53 -1.37 5.36
C PRO A 192 -27.85 -2.83 5.66
N VAL A 193 -27.63 -3.74 4.72
CA VAL A 193 -27.86 -5.19 4.90
C VAL A 193 -26.66 -5.84 5.57
N ARG A 194 -25.46 -5.48 5.15
CA ARG A 194 -24.23 -6.06 5.65
C ARG A 194 -23.62 -5.27 6.82
N ASN A 195 -23.98 -4.00 6.99
CA ASN A 195 -23.58 -3.15 8.11
C ASN A 195 -24.82 -2.51 8.78
N PRO A 196 -25.75 -3.31 9.34
CA PRO A 196 -27.01 -2.81 9.88
C PRO A 196 -26.82 -1.86 11.07
N ASN A 197 -25.74 -2.03 11.82
CA ASN A 197 -25.40 -1.19 12.98
C ASN A 197 -24.60 0.04 12.61
N GLN A 198 -24.31 0.25 11.31
CA GLN A 198 -23.51 1.35 10.79
C GLN A 198 -22.18 1.51 11.55
N VAL A 199 -21.53 0.38 11.82
CA VAL A 199 -20.19 0.37 12.40
C VAL A 199 -19.25 1.11 11.45
N ASP A 200 -18.29 1.83 12.01
CA ASP A 200 -17.28 2.59 11.25
C ASP A 200 -16.33 1.64 10.52
N LEU A 201 -16.74 1.26 9.30
CA LEU A 201 -16.08 0.29 8.43
C LEU A 201 -15.63 0.96 7.12
N TYR A 202 -14.42 0.67 6.68
CA TYR A 202 -13.87 1.24 5.45
C TYR A 202 -13.40 0.15 4.49
N GLY A 203 -13.85 0.25 3.24
CA GLY A 203 -13.24 -0.49 2.14
C GLY A 203 -12.00 0.23 1.64
N LEU A 204 -10.88 -0.47 1.55
CA LEU A 204 -9.70 0.03 0.85
C LEU A 204 -9.84 -0.21 -0.65
N ASP A 205 -9.20 0.64 -1.47
CA ASP A 205 -9.06 0.35 -2.89
C ASP A 205 -8.07 -0.80 -3.09
N GLY A 206 -8.59 -1.99 -3.46
CA GLY A 206 -7.79 -3.18 -3.67
C GLY A 206 -6.73 -3.00 -4.75
N GLY A 207 -6.99 -2.22 -5.79
CA GLY A 207 -6.02 -1.89 -6.83
C GLY A 207 -4.86 -1.06 -6.27
N GLU A 208 -5.16 -0.02 -5.48
CA GLU A 208 -4.14 0.80 -4.82
C GLU A 208 -3.30 -0.05 -3.85
N VAL A 209 -3.96 -0.84 -2.97
CA VAL A 209 -3.27 -1.74 -2.02
C VAL A 209 -2.25 -2.60 -2.73
N LEU A 210 -2.64 -3.24 -3.78
CA LEU A 210 -1.83 -4.16 -4.51
C LEU A 210 -0.68 -3.48 -5.27
N MET A 211 -0.91 -2.32 -5.87
CA MET A 211 0.14 -1.52 -6.53
C MET A 211 1.19 -1.05 -5.53
N VAL A 212 0.74 -0.61 -4.36
CA VAL A 212 1.64 -0.15 -3.30
C VAL A 212 2.45 -1.32 -2.74
N MET A 213 1.80 -2.44 -2.39
CA MET A 213 2.52 -3.61 -1.85
C MET A 213 3.51 -4.20 -2.86
N ALA A 214 3.16 -4.26 -4.15
CA ALA A 214 4.09 -4.69 -5.21
C ALA A 214 5.30 -3.75 -5.36
N SER A 215 5.13 -2.48 -5.05
CA SER A 215 6.24 -1.51 -5.08
C SER A 215 7.11 -1.55 -3.81
N VAL A 216 6.49 -1.74 -2.65
CA VAL A 216 7.13 -1.62 -1.34
C VAL A 216 7.74 -2.94 -0.87
N VAL A 217 7.01 -4.05 -1.04
CA VAL A 217 7.40 -5.37 -0.54
C VAL A 217 7.17 -6.48 -1.58
N PRO A 218 7.77 -6.39 -2.77
CA PRO A 218 7.52 -7.35 -3.86
C PRO A 218 7.81 -8.80 -3.47
N SER A 219 8.80 -9.03 -2.61
CA SER A 219 9.18 -10.37 -2.13
C SER A 219 8.20 -10.98 -1.13
N ALA A 220 7.36 -10.16 -0.49
CA ALA A 220 6.38 -10.61 0.50
C ALA A 220 4.99 -10.87 -0.10
N LEU A 221 4.78 -10.60 -1.38
CA LEU A 221 3.48 -10.83 -2.02
C LEU A 221 3.11 -12.32 -1.99
N THR A 222 1.90 -12.61 -1.49
CA THR A 222 1.35 -13.97 -1.41
C THR A 222 0.59 -14.37 -2.66
N VAL A 223 0.55 -13.49 -3.65
CA VAL A 223 -0.10 -13.79 -4.92
C VAL A 223 0.56 -15.03 -5.51
N THR A 224 -0.18 -16.12 -5.56
CA THR A 224 0.31 -17.36 -6.18
C THR A 224 0.70 -17.07 -7.61
N SER A 225 1.99 -17.24 -7.93
CA SER A 225 2.43 -17.14 -9.32
C SER A 225 1.72 -18.21 -10.12
N SER A 226 1.04 -17.79 -11.16
CA SER A 226 0.41 -18.71 -12.10
C SER A 226 1.46 -19.57 -12.80
N ASN A 227 1.08 -20.79 -13.15
CA ASN A 227 1.88 -21.62 -14.06
C ASN A 227 1.78 -21.12 -15.52
N VAL A 228 0.94 -20.14 -15.80
CA VAL A 228 0.78 -19.56 -17.13
C VAL A 228 1.88 -18.53 -17.38
N ALA A 229 2.79 -18.86 -18.28
CA ALA A 229 3.91 -18.01 -18.65
C ALA A 229 3.45 -16.90 -19.61
N VAL A 230 3.71 -15.66 -19.25
CA VAL A 230 3.27 -14.46 -19.98
C VAL A 230 4.44 -13.76 -20.65
N MET A 231 4.32 -13.49 -21.95
CA MET A 231 5.20 -12.59 -22.67
C MET A 231 4.48 -11.26 -22.93
N VAL A 232 5.19 -10.14 -22.75
CA VAL A 232 4.66 -8.80 -23.00
C VAL A 232 5.45 -8.14 -24.12
N ASP A 233 4.75 -7.78 -25.19
CA ASP A 233 5.26 -6.98 -26.31
C ASP A 233 4.87 -5.51 -26.10
N ILE A 234 5.86 -4.64 -26.00
CA ILE A 234 5.69 -3.21 -25.73
C ILE A 234 6.10 -2.42 -26.97
N PRO A 235 5.14 -1.82 -27.71
CA PRO A 235 5.47 -0.99 -28.88
C PRO A 235 5.91 0.43 -28.52
N PHE A 236 5.97 0.75 -27.23
CA PHE A 236 6.33 2.07 -26.73
C PHE A 236 7.77 2.10 -26.26
N ALA A 237 8.53 3.14 -26.66
CA ALA A 237 9.88 3.38 -26.14
C ALA A 237 9.80 4.09 -24.76
N SER A 238 9.11 3.46 -23.77
CA SER A 238 8.85 4.02 -22.45
C SER A 238 9.12 2.98 -21.37
N ALA A 239 10.16 3.22 -20.57
CA ALA A 239 10.46 2.40 -19.40
C ALA A 239 9.36 2.47 -18.34
N VAL A 240 8.64 3.59 -18.25
CA VAL A 240 7.52 3.77 -17.32
C VAL A 240 6.38 2.83 -17.69
N VAL A 241 5.98 2.78 -18.97
CA VAL A 241 4.93 1.86 -19.45
C VAL A 241 5.34 0.42 -19.24
N ALA A 242 6.61 0.08 -19.50
CA ALA A 242 7.14 -1.27 -19.28
C ALA A 242 7.05 -1.67 -17.79
N LYS A 243 7.48 -0.79 -16.89
CA LYS A 243 7.40 -1.02 -15.45
C LYS A 243 5.95 -1.19 -15.00
N GLU A 244 5.06 -0.32 -15.45
CA GLU A 244 3.64 -0.35 -15.07
C GLU A 244 2.94 -1.65 -15.47
N VAL A 245 3.10 -2.10 -16.72
CA VAL A 245 2.46 -3.34 -17.16
C VAL A 245 2.98 -4.55 -16.40
N VAL A 246 4.29 -4.64 -16.17
CA VAL A 246 4.89 -5.75 -15.42
C VAL A 246 4.42 -5.76 -13.98
N THR A 247 4.42 -4.60 -13.33
CA THR A 247 3.93 -4.46 -11.96
C THR A 247 2.48 -4.93 -11.85
N ARG A 248 1.61 -4.51 -12.77
CA ARG A 248 0.19 -4.88 -12.79
C ARG A 248 -0.04 -6.38 -13.07
N LEU A 249 0.74 -6.97 -13.97
CA LEU A 249 0.67 -8.40 -14.28
C LEU A 249 1.21 -9.24 -13.11
N ALA A 250 2.37 -8.88 -12.56
CA ALA A 250 2.91 -9.55 -11.38
C ALA A 250 1.93 -9.52 -10.21
N PHE A 251 1.18 -8.43 -10.09
CA PHE A 251 0.10 -8.23 -9.16
C PHE A 251 -1.06 -9.22 -9.33
N LEU A 252 -1.44 -9.50 -10.56
CA LEU A 252 -2.47 -10.50 -10.87
C LEU A 252 -1.95 -11.95 -10.74
N GLY A 253 -0.72 -12.12 -10.25
CA GLY A 253 -0.07 -13.42 -10.14
C GLY A 253 0.46 -13.97 -11.46
N ALA A 254 0.47 -13.15 -12.52
CA ALA A 254 0.95 -13.59 -13.82
C ALA A 254 2.47 -13.85 -13.77
N ASN A 255 2.89 -14.99 -14.30
CA ASN A 255 4.31 -15.31 -14.44
C ASN A 255 4.88 -14.65 -15.70
N VAL A 256 5.36 -13.39 -15.58
CA VAL A 256 5.96 -12.67 -16.71
C VAL A 256 7.38 -13.19 -16.95
N VAL A 257 7.52 -14.00 -18.00
CA VAL A 257 8.81 -14.64 -18.35
C VAL A 257 9.61 -13.87 -19.39
N LEU A 258 8.97 -12.99 -20.17
CA LEU A 258 9.63 -12.23 -21.21
C LEU A 258 8.95 -10.88 -21.43
N ILE A 259 9.77 -9.85 -21.53
CA ILE A 259 9.35 -8.52 -21.96
C ILE A 259 10.17 -8.16 -23.20
N ARG A 260 9.49 -7.73 -24.24
CA ARG A 260 10.14 -7.38 -25.49
C ARG A 260 9.63 -6.03 -25.99
N GLN A 261 10.53 -5.19 -26.45
CA GLN A 261 10.13 -4.03 -27.22
C GLN A 261 9.73 -4.49 -28.62
N SER A 262 8.47 -4.26 -28.99
CA SER A 262 7.99 -4.56 -30.33
C SER A 262 8.51 -3.50 -31.33
N PRO A 263 8.98 -3.90 -32.52
CA PRO A 263 9.29 -2.97 -33.58
C PRO A 263 8.04 -2.43 -34.29
N ASP A 264 6.88 -3.05 -34.03
CA ASP A 264 5.60 -2.69 -34.66
C ASP A 264 5.04 -1.40 -34.03
N LEU A 265 4.24 -0.67 -34.79
CA LEU A 265 3.49 0.45 -34.27
C LEU A 265 2.41 -0.05 -33.29
N ALA A 266 2.15 0.74 -32.25
CA ALA A 266 1.11 0.44 -31.29
C ALA A 266 -0.27 0.37 -31.99
N ALA A 267 -0.97 -0.74 -31.80
CA ALA A 267 -2.37 -0.85 -32.15
C ALA A 267 -3.24 0.03 -31.25
N GLU A 268 -4.48 0.25 -31.64
CA GLU A 268 -5.43 1.00 -30.81
C GLU A 268 -5.73 0.25 -29.50
N ARG A 269 -5.88 -1.08 -29.60
CA ARG A 269 -6.26 -1.92 -28.47
C ARG A 269 -5.17 -2.87 -28.03
N THR A 270 -5.12 -3.08 -26.71
CA THR A 270 -4.30 -4.11 -26.11
C THR A 270 -4.90 -5.49 -26.39
N THR A 271 -4.10 -6.39 -26.95
CA THR A 271 -4.55 -7.72 -27.36
C THR A 271 -3.82 -8.80 -26.58
N VAL A 272 -4.59 -9.75 -26.07
CA VAL A 272 -4.10 -10.96 -25.40
C VAL A 272 -4.26 -12.15 -26.35
N TYR A 273 -3.13 -12.70 -26.77
CA TYR A 273 -3.08 -13.94 -27.55
C TYR A 273 -2.90 -15.12 -26.60
N TYR A 274 -3.77 -16.13 -26.72
CA TYR A 274 -3.73 -17.34 -25.91
C TYR A 274 -3.68 -18.59 -26.79
N ASN A 275 -3.08 -19.66 -26.30
CA ASN A 275 -2.94 -20.92 -27.03
C ASN A 275 -3.77 -22.07 -26.42
N ASP A 276 -4.33 -21.87 -25.23
CA ASP A 276 -5.17 -22.84 -24.55
C ASP A 276 -6.24 -22.15 -23.67
N SER A 277 -7.25 -22.94 -23.26
CA SER A 277 -8.37 -22.44 -22.48
C SER A 277 -7.99 -22.04 -21.02
N ILE A 278 -6.96 -22.65 -20.46
CA ILE A 278 -6.49 -22.35 -19.09
C ILE A 278 -5.86 -20.97 -19.07
N ALA A 279 -4.97 -20.71 -20.04
CA ALA A 279 -4.33 -19.42 -20.22
C ALA A 279 -5.37 -18.31 -20.47
N LYS A 280 -6.41 -18.60 -21.28
CA LYS A 280 -7.52 -17.66 -21.51
C LYS A 280 -8.26 -17.34 -20.20
N THR A 281 -8.65 -18.36 -19.44
CA THR A 281 -9.41 -18.19 -18.19
C THR A 281 -8.65 -17.33 -17.20
N GLU A 282 -7.34 -17.52 -17.09
CA GLU A 282 -6.50 -16.67 -16.23
C GLU A 282 -6.49 -15.22 -16.71
N ALA A 283 -6.27 -15.01 -18.02
CA ALA A 283 -6.21 -13.67 -18.59
C ALA A 283 -7.55 -12.91 -18.51
N GLU A 284 -8.67 -13.58 -18.26
CA GLU A 284 -9.99 -12.93 -18.05
C GLU A 284 -10.03 -12.04 -16.79
N SER A 285 -9.07 -12.17 -15.88
CA SER A 285 -8.90 -11.27 -14.73
C SER A 285 -8.11 -9.99 -15.05
N TYR A 286 -7.32 -9.99 -16.13
CA TYR A 286 -6.38 -8.93 -16.47
C TYR A 286 -7.02 -7.56 -16.83
N PRO A 287 -8.26 -7.49 -17.39
CA PRO A 287 -8.91 -6.22 -17.68
C PRO A 287 -9.05 -5.30 -16.46
N THR A 288 -9.10 -5.86 -15.26
CA THR A 288 -9.22 -5.07 -14.01
C THR A 288 -8.04 -4.11 -13.81
N LEU A 289 -6.85 -4.47 -14.28
CA LEU A 289 -5.63 -3.67 -14.11
C LEU A 289 -4.98 -3.21 -15.41
N LEU A 290 -5.32 -3.82 -16.52
CA LEU A 290 -4.78 -3.42 -17.83
C LEU A 290 -5.77 -2.59 -18.66
N GLY A 291 -7.01 -2.41 -18.18
CA GLY A 291 -8.08 -1.79 -18.96
C GLY A 291 -8.71 -2.77 -19.96
N PRO A 292 -9.46 -2.28 -20.95
CA PRO A 292 -10.13 -3.12 -21.93
C PRO A 292 -9.15 -3.96 -22.73
N LEU A 293 -9.42 -5.27 -22.86
CA LEU A 293 -8.57 -6.21 -23.60
C LEU A 293 -9.35 -6.91 -24.70
N GLU A 294 -8.67 -7.16 -25.84
CA GLU A 294 -9.15 -8.06 -26.87
C GLU A 294 -8.48 -9.43 -26.71
N PHE A 295 -9.28 -10.52 -26.79
CA PHE A 295 -8.78 -11.88 -26.66
C PHE A 295 -8.79 -12.57 -28.02
N THR A 296 -7.62 -13.06 -28.43
CA THR A 296 -7.44 -13.73 -29.73
C THR A 296 -6.75 -15.08 -29.54
N GLU A 297 -7.37 -16.13 -30.03
CA GLU A 297 -6.75 -17.46 -30.08
C GLU A 297 -5.60 -17.43 -31.10
N SER A 298 -4.40 -17.84 -30.68
CA SER A 298 -3.23 -17.91 -31.55
C SER A 298 -2.75 -19.31 -31.71
N LYS A 299 -2.43 -19.65 -32.95
CA LYS A 299 -1.76 -20.92 -33.30
C LYS A 299 -0.25 -20.83 -33.25
N ASP A 300 0.27 -19.63 -33.11
CA ASP A 300 1.72 -19.39 -32.98
C ASP A 300 2.17 -19.79 -31.59
N VAL A 301 2.93 -20.87 -31.53
CA VAL A 301 3.48 -21.38 -30.28
C VAL A 301 4.87 -20.79 -30.06
N ILE A 302 5.00 -19.99 -29.01
CA ILE A 302 6.31 -19.53 -28.52
C ILE A 302 6.69 -20.47 -27.38
N SER A 303 7.86 -21.11 -27.50
CA SER A 303 8.33 -22.05 -26.47
C SER A 303 8.43 -21.40 -25.09
N GLY A 304 7.77 -21.99 -24.09
CA GLY A 304 7.74 -21.47 -22.73
C GLY A 304 6.82 -20.26 -22.51
N VAL A 305 5.91 -19.96 -23.44
CA VAL A 305 4.92 -18.87 -23.33
C VAL A 305 3.52 -19.41 -23.59
N ASN A 306 2.60 -19.15 -22.65
CA ASN A 306 1.19 -19.52 -22.78
C ASN A 306 0.32 -18.33 -23.22
N LEU A 307 0.69 -17.13 -22.79
CA LEU A 307 0.02 -15.87 -23.13
C LEU A 307 1.00 -14.89 -23.73
N ARG A 308 0.59 -14.22 -24.80
CA ARG A 308 1.31 -13.06 -25.35
C ARG A 308 0.40 -11.84 -25.29
N ILE A 309 0.84 -10.82 -24.58
CA ILE A 309 0.13 -9.55 -24.46
C ILE A 309 0.84 -8.52 -25.33
N VAL A 310 0.12 -7.94 -26.27
CA VAL A 310 0.61 -6.82 -27.11
C VAL A 310 -0.11 -5.56 -26.64
N LEU A 311 0.63 -4.61 -26.09
CA LEU A 311 0.04 -3.39 -25.57
C LEU A 311 -0.44 -2.46 -26.69
N GLY A 312 -1.62 -1.88 -26.48
CA GLY A 312 -2.22 -0.86 -27.34
C GLY A 312 -2.22 0.53 -26.72
N ASN A 313 -2.65 1.52 -27.52
CA ASN A 313 -2.80 2.90 -27.06
C ASN A 313 -3.82 3.05 -25.92
N ASP A 314 -4.82 2.16 -25.86
CA ASP A 314 -5.82 2.11 -24.80
C ASP A 314 -5.21 1.83 -23.42
N PHE A 315 -4.14 1.03 -23.32
CA PHE A 315 -3.44 0.84 -22.05
C PHE A 315 -2.78 2.14 -21.57
N VAL A 316 -2.15 2.90 -22.47
CA VAL A 316 -1.54 4.19 -22.11
C VAL A 316 -2.62 5.20 -21.67
N ALA A 317 -3.77 5.20 -22.36
CA ALA A 317 -4.92 6.02 -21.99
C ALA A 317 -5.49 5.61 -20.62
N PHE A 318 -5.55 4.32 -20.34
CA PHE A 318 -5.99 3.78 -19.05
C PHE A 318 -5.06 4.21 -17.90
N LEU A 319 -3.73 4.19 -18.12
CA LEU A 319 -2.76 4.71 -17.13
C LEU A 319 -2.99 6.21 -16.85
N GLY A 320 -3.31 6.99 -17.87
CA GLY A 320 -3.59 8.43 -17.75
C GLY A 320 -4.87 8.74 -16.97
N GLN A 321 -5.88 7.87 -17.03
CA GLN A 321 -7.14 8.03 -16.29
C GLN A 321 -6.98 7.80 -14.77
N GLY A 322 -6.06 6.94 -14.37
CA GLY A 322 -5.73 6.70 -12.94
C GLY A 322 -4.95 7.86 -12.29
N SER A 323 -4.39 8.77 -13.09
CA SER A 323 -3.64 9.94 -12.62
C SER A 323 -4.47 11.23 -12.59
N GLY A 324 -5.76 11.16 -12.93
CA GLY A 324 -6.63 12.32 -13.11
C GLY A 324 -7.20 12.86 -11.81
N THR A 325 -6.57 13.89 -11.27
CA THR A 325 -7.23 14.87 -10.42
C THR A 325 -8.50 15.36 -11.14
N SER A 326 -9.68 15.17 -10.53
CA SER A 326 -10.97 15.65 -11.05
C SER A 326 -10.93 17.16 -11.22
N THR A 327 -10.67 17.63 -12.44
CA THR A 327 -10.88 19.04 -12.80
C THR A 327 -12.38 19.21 -13.03
N SER A 328 -13.10 19.67 -12.00
CA SER A 328 -14.48 20.14 -12.14
C SER A 328 -14.51 21.30 -13.11
N THR A 329 -14.97 21.03 -14.32
CA THR A 329 -15.33 22.09 -15.28
C THR A 329 -16.65 22.72 -14.82
N THR A 330 -16.55 23.84 -14.10
CA THR A 330 -17.68 24.68 -13.81
C THR A 330 -18.08 25.40 -15.11
N SER A 331 -19.12 24.91 -15.76
CA SER A 331 -19.75 25.61 -16.87
C SER A 331 -20.48 26.85 -16.33
N THR A 332 -19.91 28.01 -16.52
CA THR A 332 -20.56 29.28 -16.30
C THR A 332 -21.57 29.51 -17.42
N THR A 333 -22.86 29.39 -17.11
CA THR A 333 -23.94 29.80 -17.99
C THR A 333 -24.13 31.30 -17.79
N GLU A 334 -23.82 32.11 -18.81
CA GLU A 334 -24.18 33.51 -18.83
C GLU A 334 -25.71 33.67 -18.96
N PRO A 335 -26.34 34.55 -18.18
CA PRO A 335 -27.76 34.89 -18.39
C PRO A 335 -27.89 35.93 -19.53
N LYS A 336 -28.86 35.68 -20.39
CA LYS A 336 -29.35 36.65 -21.37
C LYS A 336 -30.26 37.68 -20.73
#